data_4c7245f372f760960199db0b6640fe53
#
_entry.id   4c7245f372f760960199db0b6640fe53
#
_cell.length_a   1.000
_cell.length_b   1.000
_cell.length_c   1.000
_cell.angle_alpha   90.00
_cell.angle_beta   90.00
_cell.angle_gamma   90.00
#
_symmetry.space_group_name_H-M   'P 1'
#
loop_
_entity.id
_entity.type
_entity.pdbx_description
1 polymer ?
#
loop_
_entity_poly.entity_id
_entity_poly.type
_entity_poly.pdbx_seq_one_letter_code
_entity_poly.pdbx_strand_id
1 'polypeptide(L)'
;MKIDDLKERYSPIARLDKLPPTFTARVEAVEEKEDTKFPGYDALYIRARLTNQKLIESVKGSVVIQKFRPMHQAELLIPAMEKLGITDTDELLGKTFMFSAQRPSFNGSNPRWVPVALDGKRGKSTKKSAN
;
A
#
# COMPACT_ATOMS: atom_id res chain seq x y z
N MET A 1 -19.96 14.77 19.58
CA MET A 1 -19.08 13.81 18.90
C MET A 1 -18.18 13.13 19.94
N LYS A 2 -18.07 11.81 19.85
CA LYS A 2 -17.26 11.05 20.80
C LYS A 2 -15.79 11.21 20.51
N ILE A 3 -14.97 11.09 21.54
CA ILE A 3 -13.53 11.18 21.39
C ILE A 3 -13.00 10.13 20.40
N ASP A 4 -13.56 8.91 20.45
CA ASP A 4 -13.12 7.85 19.53
C ASP A 4 -13.41 8.22 18.07
N ASP A 5 -14.54 8.91 17.81
CA ASP A 5 -14.86 9.37 16.47
C ASP A 5 -13.85 10.40 15.99
N LEU A 6 -13.41 11.27 16.89
CA LEU A 6 -12.39 12.28 16.58
C LEU A 6 -11.05 11.62 16.28
N LYS A 7 -10.70 10.58 17.02
CA LYS A 7 -9.45 9.85 16.79
C LYS A 7 -9.45 9.14 15.44
N GLU A 8 -10.60 8.60 15.05
CA GLU A 8 -10.69 7.93 13.75
C GLU A 8 -10.55 8.90 12.59
N ARG A 9 -11.02 10.14 12.78
CA ARG A 9 -10.87 11.17 11.76
C ARG A 9 -9.43 11.56 11.55
N TYR A 10 -8.64 11.55 12.64
CA TYR A 10 -7.24 11.88 12.56
C TYR A 10 -6.43 10.59 12.44
N SER A 11 -5.97 10.32 11.22
CA SER A 11 -5.14 9.15 10.95
C SER A 11 -3.78 9.66 10.51
N PRO A 12 -2.82 9.75 11.45
CA PRO A 12 -1.50 10.27 11.09
C PRO A 12 -0.84 9.39 10.04
N ILE A 13 -0.21 10.05 9.07
CA ILE A 13 0.45 9.38 7.97
C ILE A 13 1.83 8.95 8.42
N ALA A 14 2.13 7.67 8.22
CA ALA A 14 3.42 7.10 8.59
C ALA A 14 4.53 7.67 7.69
N ARG A 15 5.70 7.84 8.27
CA ARG A 15 6.85 8.27 7.51
C ARG A 15 7.39 7.08 6.71
N LEU A 16 7.48 7.24 5.40
CA LEU A 16 7.92 6.15 4.53
C LEU A 16 9.35 5.70 4.82
N ASP A 17 10.21 6.64 5.22
CA ASP A 17 11.59 6.32 5.53
C ASP A 17 11.76 5.49 6.80
N LYS A 18 10.70 5.34 7.59
CA LYS A 18 10.70 4.55 8.81
C LYS A 18 10.07 3.17 8.63
N LEU A 19 9.50 2.90 7.47
CA LEU A 19 8.84 1.63 7.23
C LEU A 19 9.84 0.49 7.05
N PRO A 20 9.52 -0.71 7.57
CA PRO A 20 10.36 -1.89 7.34
C PRO A 20 10.23 -2.37 5.90
N PRO A 21 11.09 -3.30 5.44
CA PRO A 21 10.99 -3.83 4.08
C PRO A 21 9.66 -4.50 3.76
N THR A 22 8.98 -5.03 4.78
CA THR A 22 7.65 -5.64 4.59
C THR A 22 6.74 -5.20 5.72
N PHE A 23 5.45 -5.07 5.41
CA PHE A 23 4.43 -4.81 6.42
C PHE A 23 3.08 -5.27 5.88
N THR A 24 2.09 -5.37 6.77
CA THR A 24 0.74 -5.74 6.41
C THR A 24 -0.17 -4.53 6.57
N ALA A 25 -1.02 -4.30 5.58
CA ALA A 25 -1.92 -3.15 5.59
C ALA A 25 -3.17 -3.44 4.77
N ARG A 26 -4.29 -2.78 5.15
CA ARG A 26 -5.55 -2.90 4.44
C ARG A 26 -5.71 -1.68 3.53
N VAL A 27 -5.99 -1.92 2.26
CA VAL A 27 -6.17 -0.84 1.29
C VAL A 27 -7.49 -0.14 1.53
N GLU A 28 -7.44 1.17 1.72
CA GLU A 28 -8.62 2.00 1.99
C GLU A 28 -9.04 2.83 0.79
N ALA A 29 -8.10 3.22 -0.05
CA ALA A 29 -8.42 4.04 -1.21
C ALA A 29 -7.39 3.84 -2.30
N VAL A 30 -7.85 3.92 -3.54
CA VAL A 30 -7.01 3.90 -4.72
C VAL A 30 -7.51 5.04 -5.60
N GLU A 31 -6.67 6.03 -5.84
CA GLU A 31 -7.08 7.22 -6.58
C GLU A 31 -6.05 7.61 -7.63
N GLU A 32 -6.55 7.96 -8.81
CA GLU A 32 -5.69 8.57 -9.82
C GLU A 32 -5.96 10.07 -9.78
N LYS A 33 -4.91 10.86 -9.57
CA LYS A 33 -5.04 12.30 -9.48
C LYS A 33 -3.73 12.97 -9.83
N GLU A 34 -3.79 14.28 -10.04
CA GLU A 34 -2.63 15.06 -10.43
C GLU A 34 -1.48 14.88 -9.44
N ASP A 35 -0.27 14.69 -9.99
CA ASP A 35 0.94 14.53 -9.18
C ASP A 35 1.27 15.85 -8.48
N THR A 36 1.46 15.79 -7.17
CA THR A 36 1.76 16.99 -6.37
C THR A 36 3.11 17.62 -6.73
N LYS A 37 4.04 16.82 -7.26
CA LYS A 37 5.36 17.31 -7.61
C LYS A 37 5.47 17.73 -9.08
N PHE A 38 4.71 17.08 -9.96
CA PHE A 38 4.73 17.37 -11.39
C PHE A 38 3.33 17.70 -11.88
N PRO A 39 2.90 18.97 -11.72
CA PRO A 39 1.56 19.39 -12.18
C PRO A 39 1.38 19.11 -13.65
N GLY A 40 0.17 18.68 -14.03
CA GLY A 40 -0.15 18.32 -15.41
C GLY A 40 0.01 16.85 -15.72
N TYR A 41 0.54 16.07 -14.79
CA TYR A 41 0.68 14.61 -14.93
C TYR A 41 -0.05 13.92 -13.80
N ASP A 42 -0.69 12.79 -14.11
CA ASP A 42 -1.41 12.02 -13.10
C ASP A 42 -0.53 10.93 -12.51
N ALA A 43 -0.79 10.64 -11.24
CA ALA A 43 -0.16 9.53 -10.55
C ALA A 43 -1.24 8.72 -9.85
N LEU A 44 -0.94 7.46 -9.55
CA LEU A 44 -1.85 6.59 -8.80
C LEU A 44 -1.44 6.65 -7.33
N TYR A 45 -2.40 6.93 -6.46
CA TYR A 45 -2.16 6.98 -5.02
C TYR A 45 -2.89 5.83 -4.36
N ILE A 46 -2.17 5.05 -3.56
CA ILE A 46 -2.76 3.98 -2.77
C ILE A 46 -2.63 4.33 -1.31
N ARG A 47 -3.76 4.39 -0.62
CA ARG A 47 -3.82 4.66 0.81
C ARG A 47 -4.14 3.35 1.53
N ALA A 48 -3.31 2.97 2.48
CA ALA A 48 -3.48 1.73 3.22
C ALA A 48 -3.30 1.96 4.71
N ARG A 49 -4.05 1.22 5.52
CA ARG A 49 -4.00 1.31 6.97
C ARG A 49 -3.21 0.13 7.52
N LEU A 50 -2.18 0.45 8.28
CA LEU A 50 -1.34 -0.57 8.92
C LEU A 50 -2.18 -1.36 9.94
N THR A 51 -1.90 -2.66 10.01
CA THR A 51 -2.66 -3.56 10.91
C THR A 51 -1.86 -3.95 12.15
N ASN A 52 -0.55 -3.70 12.16
CA ASN A 52 0.31 -4.08 13.29
C ASN A 52 0.48 -2.90 14.24
N GLN A 53 -0.02 -3.02 15.46
CA GLN A 53 0.02 -1.93 16.44
C GLN A 53 1.44 -1.51 16.80
N LYS A 54 2.35 -2.47 16.94
CA LYS A 54 3.73 -2.16 17.26
C LYS A 54 4.40 -1.34 16.16
N LEU A 55 4.10 -1.69 14.91
CA LEU A 55 4.61 -0.94 13.77
C LEU A 55 4.05 0.48 13.76
N ILE A 56 2.75 0.61 14.00
CA ILE A 56 2.10 1.93 14.03
C ILE A 56 2.80 2.83 15.05
N GLU A 57 3.10 2.29 16.22
CA GLU A 57 3.81 3.05 17.26
C GLU A 57 5.22 3.43 16.84
N SER A 58 5.89 2.50 16.17
CA SER A 58 7.27 2.72 15.72
C SER A 58 7.37 3.80 14.64
N VAL A 59 6.45 3.79 13.67
CA VAL A 59 6.49 4.75 12.56
C VAL A 59 5.69 6.01 12.83
N LYS A 60 5.04 6.07 14.00
CA LYS A 60 4.27 7.24 14.41
C LYS A 60 3.13 7.58 13.44
N GLY A 61 2.52 6.54 12.88
CA GLY A 61 1.40 6.75 11.96
C GLY A 61 0.72 5.45 11.63
N SER A 62 -0.58 5.53 11.35
CA SER A 62 -1.39 4.36 11.05
C SER A 62 -1.70 4.20 9.57
N VAL A 63 -1.42 5.23 8.77
CA VAL A 63 -1.78 5.25 7.35
C VAL A 63 -0.52 5.43 6.50
N VAL A 64 -0.41 4.61 5.45
CA VAL A 64 0.68 4.70 4.47
C VAL A 64 0.08 5.15 3.16
N ILE A 65 0.64 6.18 2.55
CA ILE A 65 0.23 6.63 1.23
C ILE A 65 1.40 6.43 0.28
N GLN A 66 1.15 5.63 -0.77
CA GLN A 66 2.14 5.35 -1.80
C GLN A 66 1.73 6.03 -3.09
N LYS A 67 2.66 6.74 -3.71
CA LYS A 67 2.45 7.38 -5.00
C LYS A 67 3.19 6.59 -6.07
N PHE A 68 2.46 6.18 -7.10
CA PHE A 68 3.01 5.45 -8.24
C PHE A 68 2.86 6.29 -9.50
N ARG A 69 3.96 6.81 -10.01
CA ARG A 69 3.97 7.46 -11.32
C ARG A 69 3.91 6.37 -12.39
N PRO A 70 3.65 6.73 -13.67
CA PRO A 70 3.52 5.70 -14.71
C PRO A 70 4.67 4.69 -14.75
N MET A 71 5.91 5.13 -14.57
CA MET A 71 7.05 4.20 -14.55
C MET A 71 7.00 3.27 -13.34
N HIS A 72 6.64 3.78 -12.17
CA HIS A 72 6.49 2.94 -10.98
C HIS A 72 5.36 1.93 -11.17
N GLN A 73 4.28 2.34 -11.83
CA GLN A 73 3.17 1.44 -12.14
C GLN A 73 3.64 0.31 -13.03
N ALA A 74 4.35 0.65 -14.11
CA ALA A 74 4.79 -0.35 -15.09
C ALA A 74 5.83 -1.30 -14.52
N GLU A 75 6.79 -0.79 -13.76
CA GLU A 75 7.91 -1.61 -13.28
C GLU A 75 7.60 -2.38 -12.00
N LEU A 76 6.78 -1.81 -11.12
CA LEU A 76 6.61 -2.36 -9.78
C LEU A 76 5.19 -2.84 -9.50
N LEU A 77 4.20 -1.98 -9.71
CA LEU A 77 2.83 -2.29 -9.30
C LEU A 77 2.15 -3.30 -10.20
N ILE A 78 2.20 -3.09 -11.50
CA ILE A 78 1.53 -3.98 -12.45
C ILE A 78 2.06 -5.41 -12.33
N PRO A 79 3.38 -5.64 -12.34
CA PRO A 79 3.87 -7.01 -12.17
C PRO A 79 3.43 -7.65 -10.85
N ALA A 80 3.38 -6.87 -9.77
CA ALA A 80 2.95 -7.39 -8.48
C ALA A 80 1.47 -7.80 -8.51
N MET A 81 0.62 -6.96 -9.11
CA MET A 81 -0.80 -7.26 -9.23
C MET A 81 -1.04 -8.47 -10.12
N GLU A 82 -0.29 -8.60 -11.22
CA GLU A 82 -0.42 -9.74 -12.10
C GLU A 82 -0.11 -11.05 -11.39
N LYS A 83 0.91 -11.05 -10.54
CA LYS A 83 1.25 -12.24 -9.75
C LYS A 83 0.13 -12.63 -8.79
N LEU A 84 -0.67 -11.67 -8.36
CA LEU A 84 -1.79 -11.92 -7.45
C LEU A 84 -3.09 -12.24 -8.20
N GLY A 85 -3.05 -12.19 -9.54
CA GLY A 85 -4.25 -12.42 -10.34
C GLY A 85 -5.20 -11.24 -10.34
N ILE A 86 -4.71 -10.07 -10.00
CA ILE A 86 -5.52 -8.86 -9.93
C ILE A 86 -5.44 -8.13 -11.26
N THR A 87 -6.60 -7.80 -11.84
CA THR A 87 -6.66 -7.13 -13.14
C THR A 87 -7.13 -5.68 -13.06
N ASP A 88 -7.62 -5.25 -11.90
CA ASP A 88 -8.12 -3.90 -11.69
C ASP A 88 -7.73 -3.45 -10.29
N THR A 89 -7.26 -2.21 -10.19
CA THR A 89 -6.82 -1.67 -8.89
C THR A 89 -7.97 -1.60 -7.87
N ASP A 90 -9.21 -1.50 -8.34
CA ASP A 90 -10.36 -1.51 -7.42
C ASP A 90 -10.49 -2.83 -6.67
N GLU A 91 -9.91 -3.90 -7.19
CA GLU A 91 -9.92 -5.19 -6.48
C GLU A 91 -9.05 -5.17 -5.22
N LEU A 92 -8.20 -4.16 -5.07
CA LEU A 92 -7.40 -4.00 -3.86
C LEU A 92 -8.21 -3.46 -2.69
N LEU A 93 -9.29 -2.73 -2.98
CA LEU A 93 -10.05 -2.01 -1.95
C LEU A 93 -10.62 -2.96 -0.89
N GLY A 94 -10.43 -2.58 0.36
CA GLY A 94 -10.97 -3.32 1.51
C GLY A 94 -10.21 -4.57 1.86
N LYS A 95 -9.20 -4.94 1.09
CA LYS A 95 -8.43 -6.16 1.33
C LYS A 95 -7.13 -5.85 2.04
N THR A 96 -6.66 -6.81 2.81
CA THR A 96 -5.41 -6.71 3.55
C THR A 96 -4.34 -7.49 2.83
N PHE A 97 -3.21 -6.84 2.57
CA PHE A 97 -2.08 -7.47 1.87
C PHE A 97 -0.81 -7.33 2.68
N MET A 98 0.12 -8.25 2.45
CA MET A 98 1.51 -8.03 2.81
C MET A 98 2.11 -7.22 1.69
N PHE A 99 2.78 -6.11 2.05
CA PHE A 99 3.47 -5.23 1.12
C PHE A 99 4.97 -5.42 1.27
N SER A 100 5.68 -5.34 0.15
CA SER A 100 7.13 -5.49 0.15
C SER A 100 7.75 -4.33 -0.62
N ALA A 101 8.85 -3.81 -0.08
CA ALA A 101 9.57 -2.70 -0.70
C ALA A 101 10.32 -3.18 -1.94
N GLN A 102 10.20 -2.44 -3.01
CA GLN A 102 10.91 -2.73 -4.26
C GLN A 102 11.43 -1.43 -4.84
N ARG A 103 12.61 -1.48 -5.42
CA ARG A 103 13.22 -0.31 -6.05
C ARG A 103 13.02 -0.35 -7.55
N PRO A 104 12.69 0.80 -8.15
CA PRO A 104 12.66 0.88 -9.61
C PRO A 104 14.08 0.81 -10.18
N SER A 105 14.18 0.53 -11.46
CA SER A 105 15.47 0.37 -12.11
C SER A 105 16.21 1.67 -12.38
N PHE A 106 15.50 2.81 -12.35
CA PHE A 106 16.13 4.10 -12.63
C PHE A 106 16.68 4.74 -11.35
N ASN A 107 17.75 5.50 -11.53
CA ASN A 107 18.50 6.09 -10.41
C ASN A 107 17.70 7.17 -9.66
N GLY A 108 17.99 7.28 -8.36
CA GLY A 108 17.48 8.37 -7.55
C GLY A 108 16.04 8.23 -7.08
N SER A 109 15.41 7.12 -7.41
CA SER A 109 14.04 6.90 -6.97
C SER A 109 14.01 6.12 -5.67
N ASN A 110 13.14 6.54 -4.77
CA ASN A 110 12.91 5.84 -3.51
C ASN A 110 12.13 4.54 -3.75
N PRO A 111 12.25 3.57 -2.85
CA PRO A 111 11.48 2.33 -3.01
C PRO A 111 9.98 2.59 -2.88
N ARG A 112 9.23 1.68 -3.46
CA ARG A 112 7.77 1.63 -3.32
C ARG A 112 7.38 0.29 -2.74
N TRP A 113 6.40 0.29 -1.85
CA TRP A 113 5.87 -0.95 -1.28
C TRP A 113 4.69 -1.39 -2.13
N VAL A 114 4.76 -2.61 -2.63
CA VAL A 114 3.72 -3.17 -3.50
C VAL A 114 3.12 -4.40 -2.82
N PRO A 115 1.83 -4.70 -3.11
CA PRO A 115 1.21 -5.90 -2.53
C PRO A 115 1.83 -7.14 -3.14
N VAL A 116 2.25 -8.08 -2.28
CA VAL A 116 2.89 -9.31 -2.75
C VAL A 116 2.14 -10.56 -2.31
N ALA A 117 1.25 -10.46 -1.33
CA ALA A 117 0.47 -11.59 -0.86
C ALA A 117 -0.79 -11.09 -0.19
N LEU A 118 -1.90 -11.78 -0.42
CA LEU A 118 -3.15 -11.49 0.28
C LEU A 118 -3.06 -12.04 1.69
N ASP A 119 -3.31 -11.21 2.68
CA ASP A 119 -3.21 -11.59 4.08
C ASP A 119 -4.56 -12.04 4.63
N GLY A 120 -4.50 -12.76 5.76
CA GLY A 120 -5.69 -13.09 6.53
C GLY A 120 -6.44 -14.30 6.08
N LYS A 121 -5.89 -15.00 5.19
CA LYS A 121 -6.55 -16.23 4.72
C LYS A 121 -5.61 -17.35 4.85
N ARG A 122 -5.44 -17.47 5.85
CA ARG A 122 -4.46 -18.29 5.93
C ARG A 122 -4.73 -19.41 5.30
N GLY A 123 -5.03 -18.53 5.24
CA GLY A 123 -5.37 -19.23 4.73
C GLY A 123 -5.35 -19.69 4.24
N LYS A 124 -5.40 -19.93 4.44
CA LYS A 124 -5.63 -20.48 3.91
C LYS A 124 -5.35 -20.66 3.09
N SER A 125 -5.26 -20.69 3.37
CA SER A 125 -5.26 -20.99 2.58
C SER A 125 -4.84 -21.35 1.94
N THR A 126 -4.67 -21.51 2.21
CA THR A 126 -4.58 -21.95 1.55
C THR A 126 -4.25 -22.48 0.98
N LYS A 127 -4.27 -22.67 1.22
CA LYS A 127 -4.28 -23.33 0.74
C LYS A 127 -4.13 -23.69 -0.04
N LYS A 128 -4.15 -23.78 0.09
CA LYS A 128 -4.26 -24.21 -0.62
C LYS A 128 -4.07 -24.48 -1.36
N SER A 129 -4.04 -24.46 -1.13
CA SER A 129 -4.11 -24.80 -1.95
C SER A 129 -3.91 -25.10 -2.58
N ALA A 130 -3.88 -25.15 -2.36
CA ALA A 130 -3.98 -25.57 -3.07
C ALA A 130 -3.88 -25.85 -3.65
N ASN A 131 -3.91 -25.82 -3.43
CA ASN A 131 -4.10 -26.23 -4.12
C ASN A 131 -3.93 -26.47 -4.55
#